data_ed6155f1118add8446bbb96f1308bd5f
#
_entry.id   ed6155f1118add8446bbb96f1308bd5f
#
_cell.length_a   1.000
_cell.length_b   1.000
_cell.length_c   1.000
_cell.angle_alpha   90.00
_cell.angle_beta   90.00
_cell.angle_gamma   90.00
#
_symmetry.space_group_name_H-M   'P 1'
#
loop_
_entity.id
_entity.type
_entity.pdbx_description
1 polymer ?
#
loop_
_entity_poly.entity_id
_entity_poly.type
_entity_poly.pdbx_seq_one_letter_code
_entity_poly.pdbx_strand_id
1 'polypeptide(L)'
;MKFSLTLTAALIQATVVSGCAIVPPGERGLISSLGDLSKESYPPGAVPYNPFFQEVLTVPVRTMNVEVRLNLPTREGLTLEAEISILYRIRPDAVRLVAESIGPDFERSVILTTFRSAAANISSQHNAKDMHSGQRSVIEGEVTDQMNLTLRSRGFEVETVLLKSIVLPSILSRAIETKLAAEQDAQRMQFVLLREQQEAERRVTEAKGVRDAQRIVNEGLTPMLIQYQSLETFRALAASPNAKVIVTDGKAPFLLGADDDDN
;
A
#
# COMPACT_ATOMS: atom_id res chain seq x y z
N MET A 1 -41.50 65.33 -29.88
CA MET A 1 -41.83 64.47 -28.74
C MET A 1 -42.05 62.96 -29.10
N LYS A 2 -42.56 62.61 -30.27
CA LYS A 2 -42.77 61.21 -30.64
C LYS A 2 -41.46 60.45 -30.96
N PHE A 3 -40.43 61.13 -31.49
CA PHE A 3 -39.13 60.54 -31.84
C PHE A 3 -38.28 60.15 -30.61
N SER A 4 -38.38 60.91 -29.51
CA SER A 4 -37.69 60.62 -28.25
C SER A 4 -38.26 59.41 -27.52
N LEU A 5 -39.57 59.20 -27.61
CA LEU A 5 -40.29 58.12 -26.96
C LEU A 5 -40.02 56.76 -27.64
N THR A 6 -39.85 56.75 -28.94
CA THR A 6 -39.50 55.53 -29.71
C THR A 6 -38.04 55.11 -29.51
N LEU A 7 -37.13 56.08 -29.36
CA LEU A 7 -35.74 55.83 -29.11
C LEU A 7 -35.51 55.27 -27.68
N THR A 8 -36.25 55.81 -26.68
CA THR A 8 -36.18 55.27 -25.31
C THR A 8 -36.82 53.88 -25.20
N ALA A 9 -37.93 53.63 -25.89
CA ALA A 9 -38.53 52.28 -25.95
C ALA A 9 -37.62 51.26 -26.62
N ALA A 10 -36.89 51.59 -27.68
CA ALA A 10 -35.94 50.74 -28.36
C ALA A 10 -34.71 50.47 -27.47
N LEU A 11 -34.21 51.47 -26.68
CA LEU A 11 -33.13 51.30 -25.74
C LEU A 11 -33.53 50.40 -24.55
N ILE A 12 -34.75 50.53 -24.06
CA ILE A 12 -35.27 49.66 -22.98
C ILE A 12 -35.46 48.23 -23.46
N GLN A 13 -35.90 48.01 -24.72
CA GLN A 13 -35.98 46.67 -25.31
C GLN A 13 -34.61 46.01 -25.51
N ALA A 14 -33.56 46.78 -25.83
CA ALA A 14 -32.20 46.27 -25.98
C ALA A 14 -31.58 45.81 -24.64
N THR A 15 -31.96 46.45 -23.52
CA THR A 15 -31.46 46.10 -22.20
C THR A 15 -32.16 44.88 -21.56
N VAL A 16 -33.37 44.54 -21.98
CA VAL A 16 -34.19 43.43 -21.45
C VAL A 16 -33.74 42.07 -22.00
N VAL A 17 -32.93 42.06 -23.07
CA VAL A 17 -32.53 40.82 -23.79
C VAL A 17 -31.17 40.24 -23.31
N SER A 18 -30.52 40.83 -22.32
CA SER A 18 -29.25 40.33 -21.78
C SER A 18 -29.49 39.41 -20.59
N GLY A 19 -29.32 38.12 -20.77
CA GLY A 19 -29.20 37.18 -19.68
C GLY A 19 -27.75 37.14 -19.12
N CYS A 20 -27.60 36.72 -17.88
CA CYS A 20 -26.30 36.47 -17.29
C CYS A 20 -26.25 35.03 -16.77
N ALA A 21 -25.35 34.22 -17.32
CA ALA A 21 -25.08 32.87 -16.82
C ALA A 21 -23.88 32.91 -15.88
N ILE A 22 -23.93 32.07 -14.85
CA ILE A 22 -22.83 31.93 -13.90
C ILE A 22 -22.08 30.66 -14.25
N VAL A 23 -20.79 30.78 -14.56
CA VAL A 23 -19.87 29.66 -14.73
C VAL A 23 -19.25 29.34 -13.36
N PRO A 24 -19.47 28.12 -12.83
CA PRO A 24 -18.93 27.72 -11.51
C PRO A 24 -17.40 27.66 -11.49
N PRO A 25 -16.78 27.79 -10.30
CA PRO A 25 -15.35 27.52 -10.12
C PRO A 25 -14.99 26.08 -10.55
N GLY A 26 -13.88 25.91 -11.29
CA GLY A 26 -13.45 24.61 -11.81
C GLY A 26 -14.14 24.17 -13.10
N GLU A 27 -14.96 25.06 -13.71
CA GLU A 27 -15.59 24.86 -15.01
C GLU A 27 -15.20 25.98 -15.98
N ARG A 28 -15.41 25.74 -17.26
CA ARG A 28 -15.29 26.74 -18.32
C ARG A 28 -16.59 26.83 -19.08
N GLY A 29 -17.03 28.03 -19.37
CA GLY A 29 -18.23 28.29 -20.15
C GLY A 29 -17.90 28.38 -21.64
N LEU A 30 -18.76 27.82 -22.47
CA LEU A 30 -18.80 28.03 -23.92
C LEU A 30 -20.16 28.57 -24.29
N ILE A 31 -20.20 29.62 -25.09
CA ILE A 31 -21.46 30.14 -25.63
C ILE A 31 -21.74 29.41 -26.95
N SER A 32 -22.87 28.73 -27.00
CA SER A 32 -23.42 28.18 -28.23
C SER A 32 -24.45 29.16 -28.82
N SER A 33 -24.21 29.61 -30.02
CA SER A 33 -25.12 30.49 -30.75
C SER A 33 -25.72 29.73 -31.91
N LEU A 34 -27.01 29.34 -31.80
CA LEU A 34 -27.70 28.57 -32.84
C LEU A 34 -26.93 27.31 -33.28
N GLY A 35 -26.20 26.67 -32.36
CA GLY A 35 -25.43 25.46 -32.63
C GLY A 35 -23.94 25.71 -32.95
N ASP A 36 -23.50 26.95 -33.14
CA ASP A 36 -22.08 27.28 -33.30
C ASP A 36 -21.45 27.66 -31.97
N LEU A 37 -20.31 27.03 -31.62
CA LEU A 37 -19.62 27.23 -30.37
C LEU A 37 -18.65 28.41 -30.47
N SER A 38 -18.59 29.22 -29.40
CA SER A 38 -17.66 30.35 -29.28
C SER A 38 -16.22 29.89 -29.47
N LYS A 39 -15.40 30.75 -30.10
CA LYS A 39 -13.96 30.46 -30.35
C LYS A 39 -13.17 30.35 -29.03
N GLU A 40 -13.55 31.12 -28.03
CA GLU A 40 -12.88 31.18 -26.74
C GLU A 40 -13.80 30.66 -25.64
N SER A 41 -13.20 30.01 -24.64
CA SER A 41 -13.89 29.58 -23.43
C SER A 41 -13.82 30.67 -22.35
N TYR A 42 -14.92 30.92 -21.69
CA TYR A 42 -15.03 31.89 -20.62
C TYR A 42 -14.55 31.31 -19.28
N PRO A 43 -13.78 32.09 -18.51
CA PRO A 43 -13.38 31.69 -17.16
C PRO A 43 -14.58 31.66 -16.21
N PRO A 44 -14.40 31.08 -14.99
CA PRO A 44 -15.41 31.14 -13.94
C PRO A 44 -15.85 32.59 -13.66
N GLY A 45 -17.16 32.78 -13.50
CA GLY A 45 -17.76 34.10 -13.26
C GLY A 45 -19.04 34.29 -14.03
N ALA A 46 -19.48 35.57 -14.06
CA ALA A 46 -20.69 35.98 -14.77
C ALA A 46 -20.39 36.18 -16.27
N VAL A 47 -21.12 35.47 -17.12
CA VAL A 47 -20.99 35.54 -18.57
C VAL A 47 -22.28 36.12 -19.15
N PRO A 48 -22.22 37.28 -19.82
CA PRO A 48 -23.40 37.84 -20.50
C PRO A 48 -23.72 37.03 -21.74
N TYR A 49 -24.98 36.68 -21.94
CA TYR A 49 -25.45 35.96 -23.11
C TYR A 49 -26.88 36.39 -23.47
N ASN A 50 -27.28 36.09 -24.68
CA ASN A 50 -28.65 36.35 -25.15
C ASN A 50 -29.48 35.06 -25.06
N PRO A 51 -30.44 34.98 -24.11
CA PRO A 51 -31.20 33.75 -23.86
C PRO A 51 -32.11 33.31 -25.04
N PHE A 52 -32.36 34.16 -26.03
CA PHE A 52 -33.19 33.83 -27.20
C PHE A 52 -32.42 33.05 -28.28
N PHE A 53 -31.10 33.25 -28.38
CA PHE A 53 -30.29 32.70 -29.48
C PHE A 53 -29.03 32.02 -28.99
N GLN A 54 -28.75 32.12 -27.71
CA GLN A 54 -27.51 31.62 -27.13
C GLN A 54 -27.78 30.73 -25.92
N GLU A 55 -26.98 29.71 -25.76
CA GLU A 55 -26.93 28.83 -24.60
C GLU A 55 -25.50 28.82 -24.05
N VAL A 56 -25.38 28.75 -22.74
CA VAL A 56 -24.05 28.61 -22.08
C VAL A 56 -23.86 27.18 -21.66
N LEU A 57 -22.93 26.49 -22.31
CA LEU A 57 -22.51 25.14 -21.98
C LEU A 57 -21.34 25.21 -21.00
N THR A 58 -21.44 24.58 -19.85
CA THR A 58 -20.34 24.48 -18.88
C THR A 58 -19.63 23.14 -19.01
N VAL A 59 -18.30 23.17 -19.03
CA VAL A 59 -17.44 21.99 -19.15
C VAL A 59 -16.47 21.95 -17.97
N PRO A 60 -16.42 20.87 -17.19
CA PRO A 60 -15.53 20.75 -16.05
C PRO A 60 -14.07 20.65 -16.50
N VAL A 61 -13.20 21.48 -15.91
CA VAL A 61 -11.75 21.47 -16.13
C VAL A 61 -10.99 21.08 -14.88
N ARG A 62 -11.71 20.82 -13.79
CA ARG A 62 -11.16 20.26 -12.55
C ARG A 62 -10.80 18.80 -12.74
N THR A 63 -9.98 18.25 -11.86
CA THR A 63 -9.71 16.82 -11.81
C THR A 63 -10.99 16.04 -11.51
N MET A 64 -11.28 15.07 -12.35
CA MET A 64 -12.42 14.14 -12.23
C MET A 64 -11.89 12.74 -11.97
N ASN A 65 -12.67 11.94 -11.25
CA ASN A 65 -12.38 10.54 -10.96
C ASN A 65 -13.44 9.65 -11.58
N VAL A 66 -12.99 8.64 -12.31
CA VAL A 66 -13.82 7.56 -12.83
C VAL A 66 -13.34 6.23 -12.29
N GLU A 67 -14.25 5.48 -11.71
CA GLU A 67 -13.99 4.12 -11.23
C GLU A 67 -14.61 3.10 -12.18
N VAL A 68 -13.82 2.09 -12.52
CA VAL A 68 -14.26 1.04 -13.43
C VAL A 68 -13.75 -0.31 -12.96
N ARG A 69 -14.61 -1.32 -13.11
CA ARG A 69 -14.23 -2.74 -12.97
C ARG A 69 -14.11 -3.34 -14.35
N LEU A 70 -13.00 -4.02 -14.57
CA LEU A 70 -12.77 -4.71 -15.84
C LEU A 70 -11.90 -5.93 -15.66
N ASN A 71 -11.98 -6.81 -16.63
CA ASN A 71 -11.17 -8.00 -16.73
C ASN A 71 -9.90 -7.69 -17.51
N LEU A 72 -8.75 -7.89 -16.89
CA LEU A 72 -7.43 -7.67 -17.46
C LEU A 72 -6.79 -9.00 -17.85
N PRO A 73 -6.39 -9.19 -19.12
CA PRO A 73 -5.57 -10.33 -19.52
C PRO A 73 -4.15 -10.17 -18.98
N THR A 74 -3.52 -11.27 -18.61
CA THR A 74 -2.11 -11.28 -18.20
C THR A 74 -1.24 -11.98 -19.23
N ARG A 75 0.07 -11.79 -19.15
CA ARG A 75 1.07 -12.47 -19.99
C ARG A 75 0.97 -14.00 -19.93
N GLU A 76 0.51 -14.54 -18.80
CA GLU A 76 0.35 -15.99 -18.56
C GLU A 76 -0.97 -16.53 -19.15
N GLY A 77 -1.78 -15.70 -19.80
CA GLY A 77 -3.08 -16.08 -20.35
C GLY A 77 -4.20 -16.17 -19.31
N LEU A 78 -3.97 -15.63 -18.10
CA LEU A 78 -4.99 -15.55 -17.06
C LEU A 78 -5.80 -14.26 -17.21
N THR A 79 -7.02 -14.27 -16.70
CA THR A 79 -7.87 -13.07 -16.63
C THR A 79 -8.04 -12.68 -15.17
N LEU A 80 -7.68 -11.44 -14.83
CA LEU A 80 -7.82 -10.86 -13.50
C LEU A 80 -8.96 -9.85 -13.50
N GLU A 81 -9.79 -9.87 -12.48
CA GLU A 81 -10.74 -8.80 -12.23
C GLU A 81 -10.03 -7.69 -11.45
N ALA A 82 -10.04 -6.48 -12.01
CA ALA A 82 -9.41 -5.32 -11.40
C ALA A 82 -10.41 -4.17 -11.24
N GLU A 83 -10.35 -3.50 -10.09
CA GLU A 83 -11.03 -2.24 -9.83
C GLU A 83 -10.00 -1.11 -9.92
N ILE A 84 -10.27 -0.14 -10.79
CA ILE A 84 -9.31 0.89 -11.18
C ILE A 84 -9.97 2.25 -11.08
N SER A 85 -9.22 3.21 -10.59
CA SER A 85 -9.60 4.63 -10.52
C SER A 85 -8.73 5.42 -11.48
N ILE A 86 -9.35 6.25 -12.31
CA ILE A 86 -8.68 7.10 -13.30
C ILE A 86 -8.91 8.54 -12.92
N LEU A 87 -7.84 9.27 -12.60
CA LEU A 87 -7.89 10.71 -12.39
C LEU A 87 -7.47 11.42 -13.66
N TYR A 88 -8.35 12.26 -14.17
CA TYR A 88 -8.12 13.00 -15.41
C TYR A 88 -8.77 14.37 -15.34
N ARG A 89 -8.34 15.26 -16.24
CA ARG A 89 -8.95 16.57 -16.44
C ARG A 89 -9.01 16.94 -17.92
N ILE A 90 -9.92 17.85 -18.25
CA ILE A 90 -9.94 18.50 -19.56
C ILE A 90 -9.00 19.70 -19.50
N ARG A 91 -8.13 19.83 -20.48
CA ARG A 91 -7.23 20.97 -20.56
C ARG A 91 -8.03 22.24 -20.87
N PRO A 92 -7.79 23.35 -20.15
CA PRO A 92 -8.57 24.60 -20.31
C PRO A 92 -8.51 25.21 -21.71
N ASP A 93 -7.43 24.94 -22.45
CA ASP A 93 -7.23 25.37 -23.85
C ASP A 93 -7.98 24.48 -24.87
N ALA A 94 -8.38 23.29 -24.47
CA ALA A 94 -9.00 22.31 -25.34
C ALA A 94 -10.51 22.12 -25.10
N VAL A 95 -11.12 22.92 -24.21
CA VAL A 95 -12.54 22.80 -23.84
C VAL A 95 -13.46 22.85 -25.07
N ARG A 96 -13.21 23.78 -26.00
CA ARG A 96 -13.96 23.86 -27.25
C ARG A 96 -13.81 22.60 -28.10
N LEU A 97 -12.58 22.11 -28.27
CA LEU A 97 -12.31 20.90 -29.04
C LEU A 97 -13.10 19.70 -28.50
N VAL A 98 -13.11 19.53 -27.17
CA VAL A 98 -13.85 18.45 -26.51
C VAL A 98 -15.36 18.61 -26.71
N ALA A 99 -15.87 19.80 -26.51
CA ALA A 99 -17.31 20.08 -26.65
C ALA A 99 -17.79 19.87 -28.12
N GLU A 100 -16.99 20.30 -29.10
CA GLU A 100 -17.34 20.23 -30.51
C GLU A 100 -17.20 18.83 -31.12
N SER A 101 -16.11 18.12 -30.77
CA SER A 101 -15.77 16.85 -31.42
C SER A 101 -16.28 15.60 -30.69
N ILE A 102 -16.54 15.71 -29.40
CA ILE A 102 -16.86 14.56 -28.55
C ILE A 102 -18.21 14.73 -27.84
N GLY A 103 -18.48 15.94 -27.33
CA GLY A 103 -19.72 16.23 -26.61
C GLY A 103 -19.67 15.84 -25.13
N PRO A 104 -20.84 15.85 -24.45
CA PRO A 104 -20.92 15.69 -23.00
C PRO A 104 -20.59 14.26 -22.50
N ASP A 105 -20.71 13.23 -23.34
CA ASP A 105 -20.46 11.82 -22.96
C ASP A 105 -19.00 11.40 -23.19
N PHE A 106 -18.04 12.33 -23.06
CA PHE A 106 -16.62 12.10 -23.30
C PHE A 106 -16.02 11.04 -22.38
N GLU A 107 -16.54 10.92 -21.17
CA GLU A 107 -16.07 9.96 -20.18
C GLU A 107 -16.22 8.52 -20.68
N ARG A 108 -17.43 8.19 -21.14
CA ARG A 108 -17.77 6.85 -21.58
C ARG A 108 -17.22 6.54 -22.98
N SER A 109 -17.32 7.51 -23.88
CA SER A 109 -16.96 7.33 -25.29
C SER A 109 -15.46 7.36 -25.54
N VAL A 110 -14.71 8.19 -24.79
CA VAL A 110 -13.27 8.41 -25.04
C VAL A 110 -12.42 7.90 -23.89
N ILE A 111 -12.67 8.35 -22.65
CA ILE A 111 -11.80 8.01 -21.51
C ILE A 111 -11.82 6.51 -21.23
N LEU A 112 -13.00 5.93 -20.99
CA LEU A 112 -13.11 4.51 -20.65
C LEU A 112 -12.71 3.60 -21.82
N THR A 113 -12.98 3.99 -23.06
CA THR A 113 -12.60 3.20 -24.23
C THR A 113 -11.08 3.17 -24.41
N THR A 114 -10.43 4.34 -24.31
CA THR A 114 -8.96 4.44 -24.39
C THR A 114 -8.30 3.69 -23.24
N PHE A 115 -8.85 3.83 -22.03
CA PHE A 115 -8.37 3.15 -20.84
C PHE A 115 -8.44 1.62 -21.00
N ARG A 116 -9.56 1.06 -21.41
CA ARG A 116 -9.70 -0.40 -21.63
C ARG A 116 -8.65 -0.93 -22.58
N SER A 117 -8.39 -0.20 -23.66
CA SER A 117 -7.36 -0.57 -24.64
C SER A 117 -5.95 -0.49 -24.05
N ALA A 118 -5.61 0.62 -23.37
CA ALA A 118 -4.30 0.80 -22.74
C ALA A 118 -4.07 -0.24 -21.64
N ALA A 119 -5.03 -0.42 -20.75
CA ALA A 119 -4.95 -1.37 -19.65
C ALA A 119 -4.78 -2.81 -20.14
N ALA A 120 -5.56 -3.24 -21.12
CA ALA A 120 -5.43 -4.57 -21.71
C ALA A 120 -4.07 -4.79 -22.40
N ASN A 121 -3.57 -3.78 -23.09
CA ASN A 121 -2.26 -3.84 -23.77
C ASN A 121 -1.11 -3.96 -22.76
N ILE A 122 -1.10 -3.11 -21.74
CA ILE A 122 -0.04 -3.14 -20.72
C ILE A 122 -0.15 -4.40 -19.85
N SER A 123 -1.35 -4.75 -19.37
CA SER A 123 -1.53 -5.94 -18.51
C SER A 123 -1.13 -7.24 -19.19
N SER A 124 -1.31 -7.35 -20.51
CA SER A 124 -0.89 -8.55 -21.26
C SER A 124 0.65 -8.72 -21.34
N GLN A 125 1.43 -7.72 -20.97
CA GLN A 125 2.88 -7.77 -20.92
C GLN A 125 3.43 -8.15 -19.54
N HIS A 126 2.58 -8.10 -18.50
CA HIS A 126 2.95 -8.38 -17.11
C HIS A 126 2.33 -9.69 -16.61
N ASN A 127 3.02 -10.33 -15.63
CA ASN A 127 2.46 -11.50 -14.97
C ASN A 127 1.46 -11.11 -13.89
N ALA A 128 0.54 -12.00 -13.56
CA ALA A 128 -0.45 -11.77 -12.50
C ALA A 128 0.19 -11.42 -11.14
N LYS A 129 1.33 -12.03 -10.84
CA LYS A 129 2.11 -11.75 -9.62
C LYS A 129 2.63 -10.32 -9.57
N ASP A 130 3.13 -9.79 -10.70
CA ASP A 130 3.71 -8.45 -10.78
C ASP A 130 2.64 -7.37 -10.58
N MET A 131 1.43 -7.62 -11.07
CA MET A 131 0.28 -6.73 -10.88
C MET A 131 -0.20 -6.69 -9.42
N HIS A 132 -0.01 -7.79 -8.67
CA HIS A 132 -0.45 -7.90 -7.27
C HIS A 132 0.61 -7.42 -6.27
N SER A 133 1.89 -7.33 -6.66
CA SER A 133 3.04 -7.05 -5.80
C SER A 133 3.72 -5.71 -6.11
N GLY A 134 5.00 -5.58 -5.76
CA GLY A 134 5.76 -4.32 -5.80
C GLY A 134 5.94 -3.62 -7.16
N GLN A 135 5.55 -4.22 -8.28
CA GLN A 135 5.63 -3.58 -9.60
C GLN A 135 4.34 -2.84 -10.01
N ARG A 136 3.35 -2.79 -9.13
CA ARG A 136 2.07 -2.15 -9.38
C ARG A 136 2.19 -0.69 -9.82
N SER A 137 3.04 0.10 -9.15
CA SER A 137 3.26 1.51 -9.48
C SER A 137 3.90 1.71 -10.86
N VAL A 138 4.71 0.77 -11.32
CA VAL A 138 5.30 0.81 -12.68
C VAL A 138 4.19 0.61 -13.71
N ILE A 139 3.33 -0.39 -13.51
CA ILE A 139 2.19 -0.68 -14.39
C ILE A 139 1.20 0.49 -14.43
N GLU A 140 0.88 1.10 -13.28
CA GLU A 140 0.05 2.30 -13.18
C GLU A 140 0.64 3.47 -14.00
N GLY A 141 1.97 3.66 -13.94
CA GLY A 141 2.69 4.65 -14.74
C GLY A 141 2.63 4.35 -16.24
N GLU A 142 2.91 3.13 -16.66
CA GLU A 142 2.87 2.72 -18.07
C GLU A 142 1.47 2.90 -18.68
N VAL A 143 0.41 2.54 -17.94
CA VAL A 143 -0.97 2.76 -18.38
C VAL A 143 -1.27 4.25 -18.49
N THR A 144 -0.85 5.05 -17.52
CA THR A 144 -1.02 6.52 -17.52
C THR A 144 -0.32 7.15 -18.74
N ASP A 145 0.90 6.76 -19.03
CA ASP A 145 1.66 7.25 -20.17
C ASP A 145 1.03 6.84 -21.50
N GLN A 146 0.62 5.58 -21.61
CA GLN A 146 -0.06 5.08 -22.81
C GLN A 146 -1.38 5.81 -23.08
N MET A 147 -2.16 6.10 -22.03
CA MET A 147 -3.38 6.90 -22.15
C MET A 147 -3.05 8.33 -22.59
N ASN A 148 -2.04 8.97 -21.99
CA ASN A 148 -1.66 10.33 -22.30
C ASN A 148 -1.18 10.48 -23.76
N LEU A 149 -0.50 9.49 -24.34
CA LEU A 149 -0.10 9.51 -25.75
C LEU A 149 -1.31 9.67 -26.69
N THR A 150 -2.45 9.08 -26.35
CA THR A 150 -3.67 9.13 -27.18
C THR A 150 -4.56 10.31 -26.81
N LEU A 151 -4.70 10.62 -25.52
CA LEU A 151 -5.72 11.56 -25.01
C LEU A 151 -5.27 13.02 -25.07
N ARG A 152 -3.96 13.32 -24.99
CA ARG A 152 -3.45 14.70 -25.05
C ARG A 152 -3.84 15.42 -26.35
N SER A 153 -3.79 14.72 -27.48
CA SER A 153 -4.19 15.28 -28.76
C SER A 153 -5.69 15.60 -28.84
N ARG A 154 -6.52 14.94 -28.00
CA ARG A 154 -7.96 15.13 -27.90
C ARG A 154 -8.35 16.14 -26.82
N GLY A 155 -7.38 16.74 -26.13
CA GLY A 155 -7.64 17.77 -25.11
C GLY A 155 -7.79 17.27 -23.67
N PHE A 156 -7.51 16.01 -23.41
CA PHE A 156 -7.51 15.44 -22.04
C PHE A 156 -6.10 15.26 -21.51
N GLU A 157 -6.00 15.30 -20.21
CA GLU A 157 -4.78 15.00 -19.47
C GLU A 157 -5.11 14.00 -18.36
N VAL A 158 -4.49 12.82 -18.41
CA VAL A 158 -4.59 11.82 -17.35
C VAL A 158 -3.51 12.10 -16.33
N GLU A 159 -3.90 12.39 -15.10
CA GLU A 159 -2.98 12.68 -14.01
C GLU A 159 -2.38 11.40 -13.47
N THR A 160 -3.23 10.41 -13.19
CA THR A 160 -2.79 9.10 -12.73
C THR A 160 -3.88 8.05 -12.91
N VAL A 161 -3.45 6.82 -13.07
CA VAL A 161 -4.29 5.61 -13.02
C VAL A 161 -3.90 4.83 -11.78
N LEU A 162 -4.87 4.45 -10.96
CA LEU A 162 -4.68 3.73 -9.70
C LEU A 162 -5.40 2.38 -9.75
N LEU A 163 -4.65 1.32 -9.58
CA LEU A 163 -5.19 -0.03 -9.41
C LEU A 163 -5.68 -0.18 -7.96
N LYS A 164 -6.98 -0.17 -7.68
CA LYS A 164 -7.51 -0.26 -6.31
C LYS A 164 -7.44 -1.67 -5.75
N SER A 165 -8.02 -2.60 -6.45
CA SER A 165 -8.05 -4.00 -6.06
C SER A 165 -7.87 -4.91 -7.28
N ILE A 166 -7.22 -6.05 -7.07
CA ILE A 166 -7.02 -7.08 -8.07
C ILE A 166 -7.46 -8.40 -7.45
N VAL A 167 -8.46 -9.02 -8.04
CA VAL A 167 -8.98 -10.32 -7.61
C VAL A 167 -8.36 -11.40 -8.48
N LEU A 168 -7.57 -12.25 -7.84
CA LEU A 168 -6.94 -13.40 -8.49
C LEU A 168 -7.94 -14.56 -8.57
N PRO A 169 -7.93 -15.36 -9.64
CA PRO A 169 -8.65 -16.62 -9.68
C PRO A 169 -8.27 -17.52 -8.50
N SER A 170 -9.23 -18.20 -7.90
CA SER A 170 -9.04 -18.99 -6.67
C SER A 170 -7.97 -20.08 -6.77
N ILE A 171 -7.80 -20.65 -7.96
CA ILE A 171 -6.76 -21.65 -8.22
C ILE A 171 -5.37 -21.02 -8.12
N LEU A 172 -5.18 -19.83 -8.67
CA LEU A 172 -3.91 -19.12 -8.64
C LEU A 172 -3.61 -18.59 -7.24
N SER A 173 -4.62 -18.03 -6.56
CA SER A 173 -4.47 -17.58 -5.17
C SER A 173 -3.96 -18.69 -4.27
N ARG A 174 -4.58 -19.88 -4.32
CA ARG A 174 -4.13 -21.06 -3.56
C ARG A 174 -2.71 -21.51 -3.92
N ALA A 175 -2.35 -21.50 -5.19
CA ALA A 175 -0.99 -21.89 -5.61
C ALA A 175 0.06 -20.89 -5.08
N ILE A 176 -0.23 -19.59 -5.11
CA ILE A 176 0.64 -18.55 -4.55
C ILE A 176 0.74 -18.68 -3.03
N GLU A 177 -0.39 -18.89 -2.34
CA GLU A 177 -0.43 -19.09 -0.89
C GLU A 177 0.39 -20.33 -0.47
N THR A 178 0.22 -21.44 -1.17
CA THR A 178 0.99 -22.66 -0.90
C THR A 178 2.49 -22.46 -1.13
N LYS A 179 2.86 -21.79 -2.22
CA LYS A 179 4.26 -21.46 -2.49
C LYS A 179 4.84 -20.55 -1.42
N LEU A 180 4.12 -19.48 -1.06
CA LEU A 180 4.56 -18.55 -0.03
C LEU A 180 4.69 -19.22 1.34
N ALA A 181 3.76 -20.10 1.70
CA ALA A 181 3.84 -20.89 2.92
C ALA A 181 5.10 -21.78 2.93
N ALA A 182 5.41 -22.45 1.82
CA ALA A 182 6.62 -23.28 1.69
C ALA A 182 7.90 -22.43 1.77
N GLU A 183 7.94 -21.25 1.16
CA GLU A 183 9.06 -20.31 1.26
C GLU A 183 9.26 -19.81 2.70
N GLN A 184 8.18 -19.48 3.40
CA GLN A 184 8.21 -19.06 4.81
C GLN A 184 8.67 -20.18 5.72
N ASP A 185 8.22 -21.43 5.48
CA ASP A 185 8.67 -22.59 6.23
C ASP A 185 10.15 -22.88 6.01
N ALA A 186 10.65 -22.76 4.77
CA ALA A 186 12.07 -22.91 4.47
C ALA A 186 12.93 -21.84 5.18
N GLN A 187 12.49 -20.57 5.16
CA GLN A 187 13.16 -19.50 5.91
C GLN A 187 13.15 -19.75 7.41
N ARG A 188 12.00 -20.15 7.97
CA ARG A 188 11.88 -20.52 9.38
C ARG A 188 12.86 -21.63 9.75
N MET A 189 12.98 -22.67 8.91
CA MET A 189 13.91 -23.79 9.14
C MET A 189 15.37 -23.33 9.16
N GLN A 190 15.76 -22.36 8.31
CA GLN A 190 17.10 -21.77 8.33
C GLN A 190 17.39 -21.10 9.67
N PHE A 191 16.44 -20.33 10.21
CA PHE A 191 16.57 -19.71 11.52
C PHE A 191 16.65 -20.74 12.66
N VAL A 192 15.87 -21.81 12.57
CA VAL A 192 15.92 -22.92 13.54
C VAL A 192 17.29 -23.59 13.53
N LEU A 193 17.82 -23.91 12.34
CA LEU A 193 19.15 -24.51 12.20
C LEU A 193 20.25 -23.59 12.76
N LEU A 194 20.19 -22.31 12.45
CA LEU A 194 21.15 -21.34 12.97
C LEU A 194 21.09 -21.27 14.51
N ARG A 195 19.90 -21.26 15.08
CA ARG A 195 19.71 -21.28 16.54
C ARG A 195 20.25 -22.54 17.17
N GLU A 196 19.98 -23.72 16.58
CA GLU A 196 20.51 -24.99 17.08
C GLU A 196 22.05 -25.07 17.01
N GLN A 197 22.64 -24.50 15.95
CA GLN A 197 24.11 -24.38 15.86
C GLN A 197 24.68 -23.50 16.97
N GLN A 198 24.09 -22.33 17.17
CA GLN A 198 24.51 -21.44 18.25
C GLN A 198 24.35 -22.05 19.65
N GLU A 199 23.26 -22.81 19.86
CA GLU A 199 23.02 -23.51 21.11
C GLU A 199 24.04 -24.64 21.32
N ALA A 200 24.41 -25.37 20.27
CA ALA A 200 25.46 -26.38 20.34
C ALA A 200 26.82 -25.77 20.65
N GLU A 201 27.18 -24.64 20.04
CA GLU A 201 28.39 -23.89 20.32
C GLU A 201 28.42 -23.36 21.77
N ARG A 202 27.27 -22.84 22.24
CA ARG A 202 27.11 -22.38 23.63
C ARG A 202 27.37 -23.51 24.61
N ARG A 203 26.77 -24.72 24.39
CA ARG A 203 26.95 -25.91 25.24
C ARG A 203 28.41 -26.38 25.25
N VAL A 204 29.07 -26.37 24.08
CA VAL A 204 30.50 -26.71 23.99
C VAL A 204 31.35 -25.71 24.77
N THR A 205 31.06 -24.41 24.66
CA THR A 205 31.77 -23.36 25.37
C THR A 205 31.58 -23.46 26.88
N GLU A 206 30.33 -23.73 27.30
CA GLU A 206 30.00 -23.96 28.72
C GLU A 206 30.73 -25.18 29.28
N ALA A 207 30.72 -26.32 28.57
CA ALA A 207 31.45 -27.52 28.98
C ALA A 207 32.97 -27.28 29.07
N LYS A 208 33.53 -26.50 28.14
CA LYS A 208 34.95 -26.09 28.24
C LYS A 208 35.20 -25.23 29.46
N GLY A 209 34.33 -24.27 29.75
CA GLY A 209 34.43 -23.43 30.94
C GLY A 209 34.39 -24.23 32.24
N VAL A 210 33.43 -25.18 32.33
CA VAL A 210 33.35 -26.10 33.49
C VAL A 210 34.60 -26.93 33.63
N ARG A 211 35.10 -27.53 32.54
CA ARG A 211 36.34 -28.31 32.56
C ARG A 211 37.53 -27.45 33.03
N ASP A 212 37.67 -26.24 32.49
CA ASP A 212 38.81 -25.38 32.83
C ASP A 212 38.71 -24.88 34.29
N ALA A 213 37.51 -24.58 34.77
CA ALA A 213 37.24 -24.27 36.17
C ALA A 213 37.61 -25.43 37.10
N GLN A 214 37.18 -26.66 36.76
CA GLN A 214 37.54 -27.88 37.52
C GLN A 214 39.04 -28.12 37.54
N ARG A 215 39.74 -27.85 36.42
CA ARG A 215 41.21 -27.97 36.38
C ARG A 215 41.87 -27.00 37.35
N ILE A 216 41.46 -25.74 37.37
CA ILE A 216 41.99 -24.71 38.26
C ILE A 216 41.75 -25.09 39.74
N VAL A 217 40.54 -25.59 40.03
CA VAL A 217 40.23 -26.09 41.39
C VAL A 217 41.12 -27.26 41.78
N ASN A 218 41.30 -28.24 40.88
CA ASN A 218 42.13 -29.43 41.14
C ASN A 218 43.61 -29.06 41.36
N GLU A 219 44.13 -28.07 40.60
CA GLU A 219 45.52 -27.59 40.77
C GLU A 219 45.72 -26.89 42.15
N GLY A 220 44.64 -26.27 42.67
CA GLY A 220 44.67 -25.62 44.00
C GLY A 220 44.33 -26.57 45.15
N LEU A 221 43.76 -27.75 44.93
CA LEU A 221 43.37 -28.70 45.97
C LEU A 221 44.54 -29.61 46.37
N THR A 222 45.29 -29.20 47.40
CA THR A 222 46.26 -30.10 48.02
C THR A 222 45.59 -31.00 49.07
N PRO A 223 46.09 -32.24 49.27
CA PRO A 223 45.53 -33.13 50.30
C PRO A 223 45.41 -32.46 51.67
N MET A 224 46.35 -31.55 51.97
CA MET A 224 46.40 -30.81 53.27
C MET A 224 45.28 -29.78 53.35
N LEU A 225 44.95 -29.11 52.25
CA LEU A 225 43.81 -28.17 52.16
C LEU A 225 42.46 -28.86 52.31
N ILE A 226 42.29 -30.03 51.68
CA ILE A 226 41.09 -30.87 51.82
C ILE A 226 40.86 -31.29 53.24
N GLN A 227 41.97 -31.72 53.90
CA GLN A 227 41.92 -32.14 55.29
C GLN A 227 41.61 -30.99 56.25
N TYR A 228 42.18 -29.80 56.02
CA TYR A 228 41.83 -28.59 56.74
C TYR A 228 40.38 -28.17 56.62
N GLN A 229 39.85 -28.11 55.38
CA GLN A 229 38.43 -27.80 55.12
C GLN A 229 37.49 -28.82 55.74
N SER A 230 37.87 -30.10 55.71
CA SER A 230 37.08 -31.16 56.35
C SER A 230 36.94 -30.94 57.83
N LEU A 231 38.05 -30.60 58.49
CA LEU A 231 38.08 -30.29 59.90
C LEU A 231 37.28 -29.04 60.28
N GLU A 232 37.32 -28.03 59.43
CA GLU A 232 36.52 -26.82 59.62
C GLU A 232 35.03 -27.07 59.46
N THR A 233 34.66 -27.88 58.48
CA THR A 233 33.25 -28.33 58.24
C THR A 233 32.78 -29.17 59.45
N PHE A 234 33.59 -30.10 59.96
CA PHE A 234 33.22 -30.87 61.15
C PHE A 234 33.06 -29.98 62.40
N ARG A 235 33.90 -28.94 62.53
CA ARG A 235 33.79 -27.95 63.62
C ARG A 235 32.49 -27.15 63.52
N ALA A 236 32.10 -26.74 62.31
CA ALA A 236 30.85 -26.04 62.08
C ALA A 236 29.62 -26.94 62.36
N LEU A 237 29.68 -28.21 61.94
CA LEU A 237 28.68 -29.22 62.26
C LEU A 237 28.55 -29.52 63.74
N ALA A 238 29.67 -29.63 64.47
CA ALA A 238 29.66 -29.85 65.92
C ALA A 238 29.07 -28.66 66.70
N ALA A 239 29.10 -27.45 66.13
CA ALA A 239 28.52 -26.25 66.74
C ALA A 239 27.03 -26.08 66.38
N SER A 240 26.48 -26.93 65.51
CA SER A 240 25.08 -26.84 65.07
C SER A 240 24.12 -27.34 66.16
N PRO A 241 23.03 -26.63 66.47
CA PRO A 241 22.10 -27.04 67.54
C PRO A 241 21.27 -28.29 67.13
N ASN A 242 21.28 -28.72 65.86
CA ASN A 242 20.62 -29.91 65.37
C ASN A 242 21.61 -31.08 65.38
N ALA A 243 21.53 -31.99 66.31
CA ALA A 243 22.35 -33.17 66.42
C ALA A 243 22.10 -34.12 65.24
N LYS A 244 23.01 -34.13 64.24
CA LYS A 244 23.01 -35.11 63.12
C LYS A 244 24.20 -36.05 63.33
N VAL A 245 23.92 -37.35 63.27
CA VAL A 245 25.00 -38.34 63.31
C VAL A 245 25.57 -38.47 61.91
N ILE A 246 26.84 -38.15 61.77
CA ILE A 246 27.57 -38.29 60.53
C ILE A 246 28.50 -39.48 60.64
N VAL A 247 28.26 -40.52 59.86
CA VAL A 247 29.15 -41.68 59.73
C VAL A 247 29.93 -41.53 58.44
N THR A 248 31.25 -41.45 58.52
CA THR A 248 32.11 -41.32 57.35
C THR A 248 33.36 -42.18 57.50
N ASP A 249 33.79 -42.79 56.41
CA ASP A 249 35.10 -43.50 56.33
C ASP A 249 36.27 -42.56 56.01
N GLY A 250 36.04 -41.23 56.07
CA GLY A 250 36.98 -40.21 55.73
C GLY A 250 37.16 -39.87 54.28
N LYS A 251 36.39 -40.55 53.37
CA LYS A 251 36.48 -40.32 51.94
C LYS A 251 35.34 -39.51 51.36
N ALA A 252 34.13 -39.61 51.93
CA ALA A 252 32.98 -38.76 51.58
C ALA A 252 32.01 -38.64 52.78
N PRO A 253 31.47 -37.45 53.10
CA PRO A 253 30.46 -37.28 54.11
C PRO A 253 29.08 -37.74 53.56
N PHE A 254 28.43 -38.70 54.23
CA PHE A 254 27.05 -39.05 53.99
C PHE A 254 26.13 -38.35 54.99
N LEU A 255 25.17 -37.59 54.51
CA LEU A 255 24.15 -37.01 55.35
C LEU A 255 22.97 -38.02 55.43
N LEU A 256 22.83 -38.67 56.56
CA LEU A 256 21.60 -39.40 56.88
C LEU A 256 20.55 -38.40 57.35
N GLY A 257 19.53 -38.15 56.52
CA GLY A 257 18.35 -37.43 56.97
C GLY A 257 17.63 -38.27 58.03
N ALA A 258 17.28 -37.67 59.15
CA ALA A 258 16.26 -38.27 59.99
C ALA A 258 14.96 -38.12 59.18
N ASP A 259 14.36 -39.27 58.76
CA ASP A 259 12.99 -39.30 58.35
C ASP A 259 12.15 -38.89 59.57
N ASP A 260 11.54 -37.72 59.49
CA ASP A 260 10.46 -37.35 60.37
C ASP A 260 9.25 -38.27 60.01
N ASP A 261 9.24 -39.45 60.64
CA ASP A 261 8.02 -40.21 60.82
C ASP A 261 7.13 -39.43 61.79
N ASP A 262 6.33 -38.53 61.28
CA ASP A 262 5.14 -38.04 61.96
C ASP A 262 3.91 -38.45 61.18
N ASN A 263 3.20 -39.34 61.76
CA ASN A 263 1.88 -39.86 61.84
C ASN A 263 0.76 -38.98 61.18
#